data_20cf9de9b587597d3d10e1327b06b155
#
_entry.id   20cf9de9b587597d3d10e1327b06b155
#
_cell.length_a   1.000
_cell.length_b   1.000
_cell.length_c   1.000
_cell.angle_alpha   90.00
_cell.angle_beta   90.00
_cell.angle_gamma   90.00
#
_symmetry.space_group_name_H-M   'P 1'
#
loop_
_entity.id
_entity.type
_entity.pdbx_description
1 polymer ?
#
loop_
_entity_poly.entity_id
_entity_poly.type
_entity_poly.pdbx_seq_one_letter_code
_entity_poly.pdbx_strand_id
1 'polypeptide(L)'
;MRHFFKFLFLAAVSFLPHLAHAQESPYFVTYDHHLEEPGNLEFAPSVTLRVPRSGERFVLAPYVEIEYGITARWTTELYIEGQSTAGDSAVFTGWRIENRFRPLKREHWINPVLYFEFEDINEASRISKEVVGHSLDIGGRNDDLSRTHAREIETKLILSSTVKDWNISENFIFEKNLSKSEGVEFGYSFGAYRPLGTLASANRCRVCRENFTAGAELYGGLGSTQQFGFKDTASYFAPVVAWQFNDNVTFRFSPAIGLTHGSNPALFRFSTSYEVHNLRQKLAHLFGGKQ
;
A
#
# COMPACT_ATOMS: atom_id res chain seq x y z
N MET A 1 22.56 49.22 17.84
CA MET A 1 22.07 48.81 16.51
C MET A 1 22.77 47.57 15.94
N ARG A 2 24.05 47.33 16.22
CA ARG A 2 24.86 46.23 15.64
C ARG A 2 24.49 44.82 16.16
N HIS A 3 23.87 44.71 17.34
CA HIS A 3 23.47 43.43 17.93
C HIS A 3 22.03 43.03 17.57
N PHE A 4 21.18 43.97 17.18
CA PHE A 4 19.82 43.71 16.73
C PHE A 4 19.76 43.01 15.36
N PHE A 5 20.69 43.37 14.49
CA PHE A 5 20.81 42.73 13.17
C PHE A 5 21.30 41.28 13.21
N LYS A 6 22.13 40.93 14.22
CA LYS A 6 22.61 39.55 14.39
C LYS A 6 21.51 38.62 14.92
N PHE A 7 20.60 39.12 15.74
CA PHE A 7 19.43 38.35 16.22
C PHE A 7 18.40 38.12 15.10
N LEU A 8 18.19 39.11 14.23
CA LEU A 8 17.26 38.97 13.11
C LEU A 8 17.77 37.97 12.05
N PHE A 9 19.07 37.89 11.83
CA PHE A 9 19.68 36.95 10.89
C PHE A 9 19.66 35.51 11.45
N LEU A 10 19.81 35.35 12.77
CA LEU A 10 19.72 34.03 13.41
C LEU A 10 18.28 33.51 13.45
N ALA A 11 17.28 34.38 13.60
CA ALA A 11 15.86 34.01 13.52
C ALA A 11 15.39 33.68 12.09
N ALA A 12 15.99 34.31 11.05
CA ALA A 12 15.65 34.02 9.67
C ALA A 12 16.19 32.65 9.17
N VAL A 13 17.28 32.16 9.75
CA VAL A 13 17.85 30.84 9.40
C VAL A 13 17.02 29.69 10.00
N SER A 14 16.21 29.95 11.05
CA SER A 14 15.36 28.95 11.69
C SER A 14 14.06 28.66 10.96
N PHE A 15 13.77 29.36 9.85
CA PHE A 15 12.56 29.20 9.02
C PHE A 15 12.85 28.68 7.62
N LEU A 16 13.99 28.06 7.41
CA LEU A 16 14.14 27.25 6.19
C LEU A 16 13.21 26.05 6.36
N PRO A 17 12.19 25.88 5.49
CA PRO A 17 11.45 24.65 5.49
C PRO A 17 12.46 23.53 5.26
N HIS A 18 12.57 22.63 6.20
CA HIS A 18 13.24 21.38 5.95
C HIS A 18 12.36 20.73 4.86
N LEU A 19 12.88 20.62 3.65
CA LEU A 19 12.34 19.73 2.63
C LEU A 19 12.55 18.33 3.19
N ALA A 20 11.64 17.92 4.05
CA ALA A 20 11.49 16.52 4.39
C ALA A 20 10.97 15.88 3.10
N HIS A 21 11.83 15.22 2.34
CA HIS A 21 11.37 14.26 1.36
C HIS A 21 10.55 13.24 2.15
N ALA A 22 9.25 13.21 1.91
CA ALA A 22 8.40 12.16 2.41
C ALA A 22 8.91 10.88 1.74
N GLN A 23 9.56 10.03 2.51
CA GLN A 23 10.00 8.74 2.03
C GLN A 23 8.74 7.87 1.95
N GLU A 24 8.48 7.27 0.79
CA GLU A 24 7.33 6.40 0.58
C GLU A 24 7.23 5.32 1.66
N SER A 25 5.99 4.99 2.02
CA SER A 25 5.70 3.88 2.92
C SER A 25 6.23 2.56 2.34
N PRO A 26 6.95 1.74 3.09
CA PRO A 26 7.44 0.45 2.61
C PRO A 26 6.37 -0.64 2.61
N TYR A 27 5.19 -0.36 3.13
CA TYR A 27 4.12 -1.32 3.31
C TYR A 27 3.54 -1.84 1.98
N PHE A 28 2.94 -3.02 2.04
CA PHE A 28 2.19 -3.64 0.95
C PHE A 28 0.71 -3.83 1.28
N VAL A 29 0.38 -3.95 2.56
CA VAL A 29 -1.00 -4.24 3.03
C VAL A 29 -1.47 -3.19 4.01
N THR A 30 -0.58 -2.72 4.86
CA THR A 30 -0.88 -1.69 5.84
C THR A 30 -0.83 -0.31 5.19
N TYR A 31 -1.78 0.53 5.48
CA TYR A 31 -1.77 1.93 5.09
C TYR A 31 -1.40 2.81 6.28
N ASP A 32 -0.76 3.92 6.03
CA ASP A 32 -0.50 4.94 7.01
C ASP A 32 -1.24 6.26 6.68
N HIS A 33 -0.90 7.35 7.37
CA HIS A 33 -1.57 8.65 7.17
C HIS A 33 -0.93 9.52 6.09
N HIS A 34 0.15 9.06 5.47
CA HIS A 34 0.74 9.75 4.33
C HIS A 34 -0.09 9.45 3.08
N LEU A 35 -0.43 10.50 2.36
CA LEU A 35 -1.17 10.45 1.11
C LEU A 35 -0.28 11.01 0.02
N GLU A 36 -0.55 10.62 -1.21
CA GLU A 36 0.12 11.17 -2.38
C GLU A 36 0.01 12.70 -2.44
N GLU A 37 1.08 13.38 -2.79
CA GLU A 37 1.13 14.84 -2.84
C GLU A 37 0.20 15.40 -3.91
N PRO A 38 -0.45 16.57 -3.66
CA PRO A 38 -1.40 17.13 -4.60
C PRO A 38 -0.81 17.38 -6.00
N GLY A 39 -1.39 16.73 -7.00
CA GLY A 39 -0.99 16.83 -8.39
C GLY A 39 0.15 15.90 -8.82
N ASN A 40 0.67 15.08 -7.93
CA ASN A 40 1.57 14.01 -8.25
C ASN A 40 0.82 12.77 -8.73
N LEU A 41 1.46 11.98 -9.55
CA LEU A 41 0.97 10.69 -10.02
C LEU A 41 2.06 9.64 -9.78
N GLU A 42 1.71 8.60 -9.04
CA GLU A 42 2.55 7.40 -8.93
C GLU A 42 2.04 6.31 -9.88
N PHE A 43 2.98 5.59 -10.48
CA PHE A 43 2.74 4.38 -11.27
C PHE A 43 3.57 3.25 -10.68
N ALA A 44 2.90 2.23 -10.11
CA ALA A 44 3.56 1.17 -9.37
C ALA A 44 3.19 -0.24 -9.88
N PRO A 45 3.93 -0.79 -10.86
CA PRO A 45 3.84 -2.20 -11.19
C PRO A 45 4.34 -3.05 -10.03
N SER A 46 3.53 -4.01 -9.66
CA SER A 46 3.73 -4.87 -8.50
C SER A 46 3.44 -6.33 -8.84
N VAL A 47 4.00 -7.24 -8.04
CA VAL A 47 3.74 -8.66 -8.18
C VAL A 47 3.80 -9.36 -6.82
N THR A 48 2.87 -10.29 -6.61
CA THR A 48 2.90 -11.24 -5.50
C THR A 48 3.13 -12.64 -6.03
N LEU A 49 4.14 -13.32 -5.49
CA LEU A 49 4.44 -14.72 -5.77
C LEU A 49 4.03 -15.55 -4.57
N ARG A 50 3.15 -16.52 -4.77
CA ARG A 50 2.76 -17.50 -3.75
C ARG A 50 3.66 -18.73 -3.80
N VAL A 51 4.23 -19.08 -2.66
CA VAL A 51 4.89 -20.38 -2.48
C VAL A 51 3.83 -21.42 -2.17
N PRO A 52 3.66 -22.47 -3.00
CA PRO A 52 2.61 -23.45 -2.82
C PRO A 52 2.91 -24.41 -1.66
N ARG A 53 1.88 -24.99 -1.07
CA ARG A 53 1.99 -26.20 -0.27
C ARG A 53 2.24 -27.41 -1.16
N SER A 54 2.60 -28.54 -0.54
CA SER A 54 2.77 -29.79 -1.30
C SER A 54 1.50 -30.14 -2.08
N GLY A 55 1.62 -30.38 -3.37
CA GLY A 55 0.51 -30.68 -4.28
C GLY A 55 -0.21 -29.47 -4.87
N GLU A 56 0.07 -28.25 -4.41
CA GLU A 56 -0.48 -27.04 -4.98
C GLU A 56 0.40 -26.46 -6.10
N ARG A 57 -0.11 -25.48 -6.83
CA ARG A 57 0.58 -24.82 -7.94
C ARG A 57 1.16 -23.48 -7.52
N PHE A 58 2.25 -23.06 -8.14
CA PHE A 58 2.73 -21.69 -8.06
C PHE A 58 1.72 -20.72 -8.65
N VAL A 59 1.52 -19.60 -7.96
CA VAL A 59 0.67 -18.49 -8.42
C VAL A 59 1.47 -17.21 -8.41
N LEU A 60 1.41 -16.50 -9.53
CA LEU A 60 1.94 -15.16 -9.72
C LEU A 60 0.76 -14.22 -9.93
N ALA A 61 0.62 -13.20 -9.08
CA ALA A 61 -0.43 -12.19 -9.17
C ALA A 61 0.21 -10.81 -9.43
N PRO A 62 0.37 -10.43 -10.71
CA PRO A 62 0.80 -9.08 -11.07
C PRO A 62 -0.38 -8.10 -10.95
N TYR A 63 -0.07 -6.87 -10.55
CA TYR A 63 -1.00 -5.74 -10.62
C TYR A 63 -0.26 -4.46 -10.93
N VAL A 64 -1.00 -3.48 -11.43
CA VAL A 64 -0.53 -2.12 -11.64
C VAL A 64 -1.39 -1.21 -10.81
N GLU A 65 -0.76 -0.39 -10.01
CA GLU A 65 -1.35 0.67 -9.20
C GLU A 65 -1.06 2.01 -9.85
N ILE A 66 -2.06 2.87 -9.94
CA ILE A 66 -1.95 4.23 -10.44
C ILE A 66 -2.58 5.13 -9.37
N GLU A 67 -1.74 5.79 -8.60
CA GLU A 67 -2.16 6.68 -7.52
C GLU A 67 -2.07 8.14 -7.94
N TYR A 68 -3.06 8.96 -7.58
CA TYR A 68 -3.09 10.38 -7.85
C TYR A 68 -3.50 11.21 -6.63
N GLY A 69 -2.65 12.15 -6.25
CA GLY A 69 -2.94 13.13 -5.21
C GLY A 69 -3.92 14.21 -5.70
N ILE A 70 -5.18 14.11 -5.27
CA ILE A 70 -6.21 15.11 -5.64
C ILE A 70 -6.04 16.37 -4.82
N THR A 71 -5.88 16.21 -3.51
CA THR A 71 -5.62 17.32 -2.56
C THR A 71 -4.69 16.80 -1.45
N ALA A 72 -4.17 17.68 -0.60
CA ALA A 72 -3.38 17.29 0.57
C ALA A 72 -4.11 16.38 1.59
N ARG A 73 -5.37 16.04 1.33
CA ARG A 73 -6.21 15.22 2.21
C ARG A 73 -7.00 14.15 1.49
N TRP A 74 -6.82 14.03 0.19
CA TRP A 74 -7.56 13.08 -0.63
C TRP A 74 -6.68 12.56 -1.75
N THR A 75 -6.50 11.26 -1.79
CA THR A 75 -5.84 10.54 -2.86
C THR A 75 -6.80 9.50 -3.45
N THR A 76 -6.63 9.18 -4.71
CA THR A 76 -7.38 8.14 -5.40
C THR A 76 -6.42 7.21 -6.13
N GLU A 77 -6.74 5.92 -6.15
CA GLU A 77 -5.93 4.88 -6.77
C GLU A 77 -6.78 4.01 -7.67
N LEU A 78 -6.19 3.54 -8.75
CA LEU A 78 -6.74 2.55 -9.67
C LEU A 78 -5.80 1.36 -9.72
N TYR A 79 -6.34 0.17 -9.47
CA TYR A 79 -5.64 -1.10 -9.61
C TYR A 79 -6.16 -1.87 -10.83
N ILE A 80 -5.23 -2.47 -11.55
CA ILE A 80 -5.51 -3.39 -12.67
C ILE A 80 -4.77 -4.68 -12.37
N GLU A 81 -5.51 -5.79 -12.23
CA GLU A 81 -4.98 -7.02 -11.68
C GLU A 81 -5.05 -8.21 -12.64
N GLY A 82 -4.12 -9.12 -12.45
CA GLY A 82 -4.08 -10.38 -13.17
C GLY A 82 -3.53 -11.51 -12.31
N GLN A 83 -3.69 -12.73 -12.79
CA GLN A 83 -3.14 -13.91 -12.15
C GLN A 83 -2.64 -14.89 -13.19
N SER A 84 -1.49 -15.50 -12.91
CA SER A 84 -0.95 -16.63 -13.66
C SER A 84 -0.70 -17.80 -12.71
N THR A 85 -1.15 -18.99 -13.09
CA THR A 85 -0.96 -20.20 -12.29
C THR A 85 -0.14 -21.21 -13.08
N ALA A 86 0.92 -21.76 -12.49
CA ALA A 86 1.80 -22.72 -13.14
C ALA A 86 1.02 -23.96 -13.61
N GLY A 87 1.18 -24.34 -14.89
CA GLY A 87 0.46 -25.45 -15.52
C GLY A 87 -1.06 -25.20 -15.72
N ASP A 88 -1.46 -23.94 -15.73
CA ASP A 88 -2.81 -23.47 -16.04
C ASP A 88 -2.71 -22.27 -17.01
N SER A 89 -3.58 -21.27 -16.87
CA SER A 89 -3.63 -20.07 -17.69
C SER A 89 -3.17 -18.82 -16.94
N ALA A 90 -2.97 -17.74 -17.68
CA ALA A 90 -2.91 -16.38 -17.18
C ALA A 90 -4.22 -15.67 -17.53
N VAL A 91 -4.83 -15.00 -16.56
CA VAL A 91 -6.12 -14.34 -16.71
C VAL A 91 -6.08 -12.93 -16.11
N PHE A 92 -6.87 -12.04 -16.67
CA PHE A 92 -7.22 -10.78 -16.03
C PHE A 92 -8.18 -11.07 -14.87
N THR A 93 -7.89 -10.53 -13.68
CA THR A 93 -8.70 -10.82 -12.49
C THR A 93 -9.64 -9.69 -12.14
N GLY A 94 -9.37 -8.47 -12.56
CA GLY A 94 -10.27 -7.35 -12.33
C GLY A 94 -9.57 -6.03 -12.10
N TRP A 95 -10.32 -5.10 -11.55
CA TRP A 95 -9.87 -3.76 -11.22
C TRP A 95 -10.49 -3.29 -9.91
N ARG A 96 -9.82 -2.34 -9.26
CA ARG A 96 -10.29 -1.69 -8.03
C ARG A 96 -10.10 -0.19 -8.12
N ILE A 97 -11.00 0.57 -7.51
CA ILE A 97 -10.84 2.01 -7.30
C ILE A 97 -10.89 2.29 -5.81
N GLU A 98 -9.82 2.84 -5.32
CA GLU A 98 -9.60 3.20 -3.94
C GLU A 98 -9.63 4.72 -3.75
N ASN A 99 -10.10 5.16 -2.60
CA ASN A 99 -10.04 6.56 -2.17
C ASN A 99 -9.66 6.63 -0.71
N ARG A 100 -8.63 7.42 -0.40
CA ARG A 100 -8.20 7.69 0.97
C ARG A 100 -8.44 9.15 1.32
N PHE A 101 -9.05 9.38 2.45
CA PHE A 101 -9.35 10.71 2.94
C PHE A 101 -8.83 10.91 4.37
N ARG A 102 -7.95 11.92 4.55
CA ARG A 102 -7.43 12.35 5.84
C ARG A 102 -8.24 13.54 6.38
N PRO A 103 -9.08 13.36 7.42
CA PRO A 103 -9.92 14.43 7.94
C PRO A 103 -9.13 15.55 8.62
N LEU A 104 -7.98 15.25 9.21
CA LEU A 104 -7.15 16.21 9.94
C LEU A 104 -6.25 17.01 8.98
N LYS A 105 -6.21 18.34 9.17
CA LYS A 105 -5.38 19.24 8.35
C LYS A 105 -3.91 19.25 8.74
N ARG A 106 -3.59 18.84 9.96
CA ARG A 106 -2.25 18.80 10.51
C ARG A 106 -2.01 17.42 11.08
N GLU A 107 -0.75 17.06 11.22
CA GLU A 107 -0.35 15.85 11.91
C GLU A 107 -0.60 15.97 13.41
N HIS A 108 -1.10 14.90 14.00
CA HIS A 108 -1.41 14.73 15.40
C HIS A 108 -0.76 13.46 15.92
N TRP A 109 -0.90 13.20 17.23
CA TRP A 109 -0.44 11.96 17.85
C TRP A 109 -1.05 10.72 17.20
N ILE A 110 -2.32 10.78 16.83
CA ILE A 110 -3.01 9.77 16.00
C ILE A 110 -3.64 10.49 14.81
N ASN A 111 -3.36 9.98 13.63
CA ASN A 111 -3.82 10.54 12.37
C ASN A 111 -4.78 9.53 11.72
N PRO A 112 -6.10 9.71 11.86
CA PRO A 112 -7.06 8.86 11.20
C PRO A 112 -7.09 9.13 9.69
N VAL A 113 -7.23 8.06 8.91
CA VAL A 113 -7.55 8.09 7.48
C VAL A 113 -8.74 7.18 7.26
N LEU A 114 -9.70 7.68 6.48
CA LEU A 114 -10.84 6.90 6.02
C LEU A 114 -10.53 6.39 4.62
N TYR A 115 -10.72 5.10 4.44
CA TYR A 115 -10.49 4.39 3.20
C TYR A 115 -11.80 3.80 2.69
N PHE A 116 -12.00 3.93 1.40
CA PHE A 116 -13.12 3.34 0.68
C PHE A 116 -12.63 2.79 -0.66
N GLU A 117 -12.91 1.52 -0.92
CA GLU A 117 -12.59 0.86 -2.18
C GLU A 117 -13.84 0.19 -2.77
N PHE A 118 -13.95 0.24 -4.08
CA PHE A 118 -14.87 -0.56 -4.85
C PHE A 118 -14.08 -1.49 -5.76
N GLU A 119 -14.44 -2.77 -5.74
CA GLU A 119 -13.79 -3.81 -6.49
C GLU A 119 -14.77 -4.47 -7.48
N ASP A 120 -14.31 -4.70 -8.71
CA ASP A 120 -14.95 -5.61 -9.68
C ASP A 120 -13.90 -6.64 -10.08
N ILE A 121 -13.90 -7.74 -9.35
CA ILE A 121 -12.89 -8.80 -9.46
C ILE A 121 -13.57 -10.15 -9.70
N ASN A 122 -12.83 -11.12 -10.20
CA ASN A 122 -13.31 -12.47 -10.33
C ASN A 122 -12.64 -13.42 -9.32
N GLU A 123 -13.19 -14.62 -9.17
CA GLU A 123 -12.71 -15.59 -8.17
C GLU A 123 -11.30 -16.13 -8.45
N ALA A 124 -10.69 -15.80 -9.60
CA ALA A 124 -9.29 -16.09 -9.85
C ALA A 124 -8.35 -15.15 -9.06
N SER A 125 -8.82 -13.99 -8.58
CA SER A 125 -8.05 -13.08 -7.72
C SER A 125 -7.94 -13.61 -6.29
N ARG A 126 -7.14 -14.63 -6.08
CA ARG A 126 -7.08 -15.39 -4.82
C ARG A 126 -6.16 -14.76 -3.78
N ILE A 127 -5.10 -14.10 -4.20
CA ILE A 127 -4.09 -13.57 -3.28
C ILE A 127 -4.56 -12.28 -2.63
N SER A 128 -5.32 -11.45 -3.34
CA SER A 128 -5.87 -10.19 -2.81
C SER A 128 -6.90 -10.42 -1.70
N LYS A 129 -7.61 -11.55 -1.72
CA LYS A 129 -8.65 -11.88 -0.75
C LYS A 129 -8.14 -12.45 0.58
N GLU A 130 -6.85 -12.77 0.69
CA GLU A 130 -6.31 -13.41 1.90
C GLU A 130 -6.11 -12.46 3.09
N VAL A 131 -6.40 -11.18 2.94
CA VAL A 131 -6.22 -10.18 4.01
C VAL A 131 -7.47 -10.03 4.86
N VAL A 132 -8.64 -10.41 4.37
CA VAL A 132 -9.94 -10.30 5.07
C VAL A 132 -10.66 -11.63 5.12
N GLY A 133 -11.65 -11.75 6.01
CA GLY A 133 -12.54 -12.88 6.12
C GLY A 133 -11.87 -14.20 6.49
N HIS A 134 -12.36 -15.25 5.87
CA HIS A 134 -11.82 -16.62 6.01
C HIS A 134 -10.86 -16.91 4.85
N SER A 135 -9.94 -17.86 5.05
CA SER A 135 -9.07 -18.33 3.99
C SER A 135 -9.88 -19.01 2.88
N LEU A 136 -9.53 -18.71 1.63
CA LEU A 136 -10.18 -19.29 0.47
C LEU A 136 -9.58 -20.64 0.11
N ASP A 137 -10.42 -21.58 -0.32
CA ASP A 137 -9.97 -22.75 -1.05
C ASP A 137 -9.43 -22.31 -2.42
N ILE A 138 -8.15 -22.56 -2.66
CA ILE A 138 -7.43 -22.14 -3.87
C ILE A 138 -7.57 -23.21 -4.97
N GLY A 139 -8.51 -24.11 -4.86
CA GLY A 139 -8.84 -25.09 -5.89
C GLY A 139 -9.40 -24.48 -7.16
N GLY A 140 -9.45 -25.25 -8.24
CA GLY A 140 -10.02 -24.84 -9.52
C GLY A 140 -9.03 -24.27 -10.52
N ARG A 141 -9.48 -24.15 -11.76
CA ARG A 141 -8.72 -23.58 -12.88
C ARG A 141 -9.00 -22.10 -13.03
N ASN A 142 -8.01 -21.32 -13.43
CA ASN A 142 -8.17 -19.89 -13.66
C ASN A 142 -9.30 -19.57 -14.66
N ASP A 143 -9.41 -20.33 -15.76
CA ASP A 143 -10.43 -20.11 -16.79
C ASP A 143 -11.85 -20.31 -16.25
N ASP A 144 -12.06 -21.21 -15.30
CA ASP A 144 -13.37 -21.45 -14.69
C ASP A 144 -13.69 -20.35 -13.67
N LEU A 145 -12.73 -20.02 -12.83
CA LEU A 145 -12.88 -19.02 -11.77
C LEU A 145 -13.01 -17.59 -12.32
N SER A 146 -12.38 -17.30 -13.45
CA SER A 146 -12.47 -15.97 -14.09
C SER A 146 -13.87 -15.66 -14.66
N ARG A 147 -14.75 -16.64 -14.76
CA ARG A 147 -16.14 -16.45 -15.22
C ARG A 147 -17.08 -15.98 -14.11
N THR A 148 -16.68 -16.12 -12.86
CA THR A 148 -17.49 -15.71 -11.71
C THR A 148 -16.96 -14.38 -11.19
N HIS A 149 -17.72 -13.31 -11.39
CA HIS A 149 -17.40 -11.98 -10.92
C HIS A 149 -17.98 -11.72 -9.53
N ALA A 150 -17.19 -11.05 -8.70
CA ALA A 150 -17.59 -10.49 -7.43
C ALA A 150 -17.43 -8.97 -7.46
N ARG A 151 -18.45 -8.27 -6.97
CA ARG A 151 -18.35 -6.83 -6.68
C ARG A 151 -18.30 -6.68 -5.19
N GLU A 152 -17.28 -5.98 -4.72
CA GLU A 152 -17.03 -5.86 -3.30
C GLU A 152 -16.83 -4.38 -2.95
N ILE A 153 -17.19 -4.03 -1.73
CA ILE A 153 -16.87 -2.75 -1.12
C ILE A 153 -16.01 -3.04 0.08
N GLU A 154 -14.82 -2.48 0.08
CA GLU A 154 -13.95 -2.48 1.25
C GLU A 154 -13.89 -1.09 1.87
N THR A 155 -13.91 -1.05 3.19
CA THR A 155 -13.68 0.16 3.98
C THR A 155 -12.63 -0.12 5.05
N LYS A 156 -11.74 0.87 5.28
CA LYS A 156 -10.76 0.78 6.38
C LYS A 156 -10.83 2.03 7.23
N LEU A 157 -10.69 1.81 8.53
CA LEU A 157 -10.28 2.86 9.46
C LEU A 157 -8.79 2.69 9.71
N ILE A 158 -8.01 3.62 9.23
CA ILE A 158 -6.55 3.64 9.38
C ILE A 158 -6.23 4.59 10.52
N LEU A 159 -5.48 4.12 11.51
CA LEU A 159 -4.94 4.93 12.62
C LEU A 159 -3.42 4.86 12.55
N SER A 160 -2.78 6.01 12.41
CA SER A 160 -1.34 6.05 12.21
C SER A 160 -0.68 7.17 13.03
N SER A 161 0.55 6.93 13.44
CA SER A 161 1.37 7.86 14.23
C SER A 161 2.80 7.85 13.75
N THR A 162 3.45 9.02 13.75
CA THR A 162 4.90 9.12 13.58
C THR A 162 5.54 9.58 14.90
N VAL A 163 6.35 8.72 15.51
CA VAL A 163 6.99 8.98 16.79
C VAL A 163 8.47 8.64 16.73
N LYS A 164 9.34 9.62 16.87
CA LYS A 164 10.81 9.45 16.83
C LYS A 164 11.26 8.65 15.60
N ASP A 165 10.83 9.07 14.43
CA ASP A 165 11.09 8.46 13.11
C ASP A 165 10.47 7.06 12.90
N TRP A 166 9.73 6.53 13.85
CA TRP A 166 8.92 5.35 13.68
C TRP A 166 7.52 5.74 13.20
N ASN A 167 7.09 5.22 12.07
CA ASN A 167 5.69 5.14 11.71
C ASN A 167 5.10 3.87 12.33
N ILE A 168 3.96 4.01 12.99
CA ILE A 168 3.19 2.90 13.55
C ILE A 168 1.77 3.08 13.05
N SER A 169 1.24 2.06 12.40
CA SER A 169 -0.08 2.10 11.76
C SER A 169 -0.90 0.87 12.08
N GLU A 170 -2.19 1.07 12.25
CA GLU A 170 -3.18 0.02 12.48
C GLU A 170 -4.37 0.27 11.56
N ASN A 171 -4.80 -0.76 10.83
CA ASN A 171 -5.93 -0.71 9.94
C ASN A 171 -6.98 -1.73 10.36
N PHE A 172 -8.21 -1.27 10.54
CA PHE A 172 -9.39 -2.10 10.73
C PHE A 172 -10.12 -2.19 9.40
N ILE A 173 -10.27 -3.40 8.88
CA ILE A 173 -10.75 -3.68 7.52
C ILE A 173 -12.13 -4.31 7.59
N PHE A 174 -13.04 -3.82 6.76
CA PHE A 174 -14.42 -4.29 6.62
C PHE A 174 -14.72 -4.44 5.14
N GLU A 175 -15.05 -5.65 4.71
CA GLU A 175 -15.37 -5.95 3.33
C GLU A 175 -16.77 -6.53 3.21
N LYS A 176 -17.47 -6.14 2.16
CA LYS A 176 -18.81 -6.65 1.84
C LYS A 176 -18.91 -7.03 0.38
N ASN A 177 -19.12 -8.31 0.14
CA ASN A 177 -19.47 -8.80 -1.18
C ASN A 177 -20.91 -8.40 -1.53
N LEU A 178 -21.07 -7.66 -2.63
CA LEU A 178 -22.36 -7.19 -3.13
C LEU A 178 -23.04 -8.22 -4.07
N SER A 179 -22.27 -9.15 -4.59
CA SER A 179 -22.74 -10.17 -5.55
C SER A 179 -23.28 -11.42 -4.85
N LYS A 180 -22.96 -11.59 -3.57
CA LYS A 180 -23.35 -12.76 -2.78
C LYS A 180 -24.02 -12.34 -1.47
N SER A 181 -24.93 -13.18 -0.99
CA SER A 181 -25.57 -12.99 0.33
C SER A 181 -24.69 -13.52 1.45
N GLU A 182 -23.49 -12.96 1.57
CA GLU A 182 -22.51 -13.27 2.63
C GLU A 182 -22.53 -12.20 3.72
N GLY A 183 -21.95 -12.49 4.89
CA GLY A 183 -21.76 -11.52 5.96
C GLY A 183 -20.77 -10.41 5.56
N VAL A 184 -20.61 -9.42 6.45
CA VAL A 184 -19.46 -8.51 6.35
C VAL A 184 -18.24 -9.28 6.85
N GLU A 185 -17.16 -9.24 6.09
CA GLU A 185 -15.88 -9.82 6.44
C GLU A 185 -15.00 -8.79 7.16
N PHE A 186 -14.14 -9.28 8.04
CA PHE A 186 -13.29 -8.46 8.87
C PHE A 186 -11.81 -8.83 8.66
N GLY A 187 -10.97 -7.83 8.67
CA GLY A 187 -9.54 -7.99 8.63
C GLY A 187 -8.83 -6.94 9.49
N TYR A 188 -7.56 -7.16 9.66
CA TYR A 188 -6.67 -6.24 10.34
C TYR A 188 -5.33 -6.17 9.63
N SER A 189 -4.66 -5.02 9.72
CA SER A 189 -3.23 -4.94 9.50
C SER A 189 -2.60 -3.99 10.51
N PHE A 190 -1.41 -4.36 10.96
CA PHE A 190 -0.57 -3.56 11.84
C PHE A 190 0.82 -3.46 11.20
N GLY A 191 1.37 -2.28 11.15
CA GLY A 191 2.69 -2.04 10.60
C GLY A 191 3.53 -1.10 11.47
N ALA A 192 4.84 -1.33 11.44
CA ALA A 192 5.81 -0.42 12.00
C ALA A 192 7.02 -0.33 11.09
N TYR A 193 7.44 0.88 10.72
CA TYR A 193 8.66 1.10 9.95
C TYR A 193 9.41 2.35 10.38
N ARG A 194 10.65 2.44 9.95
CA ARG A 194 11.45 3.67 10.08
C ARG A 194 12.45 3.79 8.92
N PRO A 195 12.85 5.02 8.55
CA PRO A 195 14.03 5.26 7.73
C PRO A 195 15.30 4.75 8.44
N LEU A 196 16.23 4.14 7.71
CA LEU A 196 17.49 3.65 8.27
C LEU A 196 18.54 4.74 8.43
N GLY A 197 18.34 5.92 7.80
CA GLY A 197 19.14 7.12 7.98
C GLY A 197 18.26 8.30 8.35
N THR A 198 18.69 9.09 9.34
CA THR A 198 17.96 10.27 9.87
C THR A 198 18.44 11.59 9.28
N LEU A 199 19.53 11.58 8.52
CA LEU A 199 20.11 12.76 7.89
C LEU A 199 20.31 12.48 6.41
N ALA A 200 19.76 13.33 5.56
CA ALA A 200 20.05 13.30 4.13
C ALA A 200 21.57 13.44 3.93
N SER A 201 22.18 12.47 3.27
CA SER A 201 23.59 12.56 2.93
C SER A 201 23.75 13.57 1.80
N ALA A 202 24.68 14.52 1.94
CA ALA A 202 25.07 15.42 0.86
C ALA A 202 25.77 14.67 -0.30
N ASN A 203 26.14 13.42 -0.10
CA ASN A 203 26.73 12.55 -1.11
C ASN A 203 25.64 11.83 -1.90
N ARG A 204 25.74 11.86 -3.23
CA ARG A 204 24.86 11.12 -4.15
C ARG A 204 25.17 9.61 -4.11
N CYS A 205 24.97 8.99 -2.98
CA CYS A 205 25.15 7.56 -2.80
C CYS A 205 23.81 6.85 -3.00
N ARG A 206 23.69 6.00 -4.01
CA ARG A 206 22.43 5.27 -4.32
C ARG A 206 22.17 4.08 -3.39
N VAL A 207 23.18 3.56 -2.73
CA VAL A 207 23.10 2.35 -1.88
C VAL A 207 23.53 2.69 -0.45
N CYS A 208 23.29 3.93 0.00
CA CYS A 208 23.51 4.32 1.39
C CYS A 208 22.25 4.02 2.22
N ARG A 209 22.44 3.80 3.51
CA ARG A 209 21.35 3.48 4.45
C ARG A 209 20.26 4.55 4.48
N GLU A 210 20.58 5.79 4.14
CA GLU A 210 19.67 6.93 4.07
C GLU A 210 18.55 6.72 3.02
N ASN A 211 18.81 5.87 2.03
CA ASN A 211 17.86 5.57 0.96
C ASN A 211 17.01 4.34 1.28
N PHE A 212 17.16 3.75 2.47
CA PHE A 212 16.41 2.58 2.87
C PHE A 212 15.46 2.89 4.02
N THR A 213 14.25 2.37 3.87
CA THR A 213 13.25 2.27 4.94
C THR A 213 13.02 0.79 5.22
N ALA A 214 12.96 0.41 6.48
CA ALA A 214 12.69 -0.98 6.86
C ALA A 214 11.67 -1.05 8.00
N GLY A 215 10.91 -2.13 7.99
CA GLY A 215 9.88 -2.37 8.97
C GLY A 215 9.30 -3.78 8.88
N ALA A 216 8.11 -3.93 9.39
CA ALA A 216 7.34 -5.16 9.29
C ALA A 216 5.84 -4.88 9.34
N GLU A 217 5.08 -5.79 8.77
CA GLU A 217 3.61 -5.84 8.83
C GLU A 217 3.17 -7.14 9.50
N LEU A 218 2.05 -7.07 10.21
CA LEU A 218 1.29 -8.22 10.69
C LEU A 218 -0.14 -8.03 10.22
N TYR A 219 -0.67 -8.91 9.40
CA TYR A 219 -2.00 -8.74 8.82
C TYR A 219 -2.72 -10.07 8.64
N GLY A 220 -4.04 -10.02 8.53
CA GLY A 220 -4.86 -11.20 8.30
C GLY A 220 -6.35 -10.96 8.47
N GLY A 221 -7.10 -12.04 8.26
CA GLY A 221 -8.55 -12.07 8.44
C GLY A 221 -8.96 -12.29 9.89
N LEU A 222 -10.16 -11.80 10.22
CA LEU A 222 -10.85 -12.00 11.49
C LEU A 222 -12.20 -12.72 11.32
N GLY A 223 -12.40 -13.35 10.15
CA GLY A 223 -13.67 -13.98 9.84
C GLY A 223 -14.76 -12.98 9.43
N SER A 224 -16.01 -13.30 9.72
CA SER A 224 -17.16 -12.52 9.26
C SER A 224 -18.16 -12.26 10.38
N THR A 225 -19.20 -11.48 10.08
CA THR A 225 -20.36 -11.31 11.01
C THR A 225 -21.04 -12.60 11.39
N GLN A 226 -20.88 -13.67 10.62
CA GLN A 226 -21.45 -14.98 10.90
C GLN A 226 -20.54 -15.84 11.77
N GLN A 227 -19.24 -15.72 11.58
CA GLN A 227 -18.21 -16.45 12.33
C GLN A 227 -16.99 -15.53 12.52
N PHE A 228 -16.99 -14.78 13.61
CA PHE A 228 -15.88 -13.88 13.96
C PHE A 228 -14.80 -14.62 14.75
N GLY A 229 -13.54 -14.39 14.41
CA GLY A 229 -12.36 -14.92 15.11
C GLY A 229 -11.27 -15.38 14.15
N PHE A 230 -10.19 -15.93 14.70
CA PHE A 230 -9.01 -16.36 13.93
C PHE A 230 -9.12 -17.78 13.36
N LYS A 231 -10.23 -18.47 13.57
CA LYS A 231 -10.41 -19.82 13.06
C LYS A 231 -10.60 -19.79 11.55
N ASP A 232 -9.84 -20.61 10.85
CA ASP A 232 -9.86 -20.75 9.39
C ASP A 232 -9.57 -19.44 8.63
N THR A 233 -8.81 -18.52 9.26
CA THR A 233 -8.35 -17.27 8.64
C THR A 233 -6.89 -17.37 8.25
N ALA A 234 -6.50 -16.57 7.24
CA ALA A 234 -5.10 -16.37 6.88
C ALA A 234 -4.50 -15.23 7.71
N SER A 235 -3.29 -15.42 8.22
CA SER A 235 -2.53 -14.35 8.89
C SER A 235 -1.04 -14.47 8.54
N TYR A 236 -0.39 -13.32 8.37
CA TYR A 236 1.00 -13.24 7.91
C TYR A 236 1.81 -12.28 8.75
N PHE A 237 3.09 -12.63 8.95
CA PHE A 237 4.13 -11.70 9.36
C PHE A 237 5.03 -11.39 8.17
N ALA A 238 5.24 -10.12 7.86
CA ALA A 238 5.89 -9.68 6.64
C ALA A 238 6.93 -8.57 6.94
N PRO A 239 8.23 -8.90 7.06
CA PRO A 239 9.27 -7.88 6.99
C PRO A 239 9.16 -7.09 5.68
N VAL A 240 9.37 -5.78 5.74
CA VAL A 240 9.30 -4.91 4.57
C VAL A 240 10.56 -4.06 4.45
N VAL A 241 10.98 -3.83 3.23
CA VAL A 241 12.05 -2.89 2.91
C VAL A 241 11.69 -2.08 1.67
N ALA A 242 11.92 -0.78 1.73
CA ALA A 242 11.88 0.10 0.58
C ALA A 242 13.27 0.66 0.32
N TRP A 243 13.63 0.78 -0.94
CA TRP A 243 14.86 1.39 -1.43
C TRP A 243 14.53 2.49 -2.40
N GLN A 244 14.72 3.73 -1.97
CA GLN A 244 14.61 4.90 -2.82
C GLN A 244 15.85 5.03 -3.69
N PHE A 245 15.73 4.63 -4.94
CA PHE A 245 16.83 4.64 -5.91
C PHE A 245 17.19 6.07 -6.36
N ASN A 246 16.19 6.92 -6.52
CA ASN A 246 16.29 8.36 -6.80
C ASN A 246 14.98 9.05 -6.39
N ASP A 247 14.86 10.35 -6.69
CA ASP A 247 13.70 11.17 -6.30
C ASP A 247 12.36 10.71 -6.92
N ASN A 248 12.39 9.82 -7.91
CA ASN A 248 11.21 9.37 -8.63
C ASN A 248 11.00 7.85 -8.59
N VAL A 249 11.99 7.07 -8.19
CA VAL A 249 11.94 5.59 -8.28
C VAL A 249 12.20 4.96 -6.94
N THR A 250 11.25 4.17 -6.47
CA THR A 250 11.36 3.35 -5.27
C THR A 250 11.13 1.87 -5.59
N PHE A 251 11.91 1.01 -4.98
CA PHE A 251 11.73 -0.45 -5.01
C PHE A 251 11.28 -0.92 -3.64
N ARG A 252 10.24 -1.74 -3.60
CA ARG A 252 9.73 -2.35 -2.35
C ARG A 252 9.82 -3.87 -2.45
N PHE A 253 10.14 -4.51 -1.32
CA PHE A 253 10.20 -5.96 -1.21
C PHE A 253 9.69 -6.41 0.17
N SER A 254 8.91 -7.50 0.17
CA SER A 254 8.41 -8.11 1.40
C SER A 254 8.24 -9.62 1.26
N PRO A 255 8.96 -10.44 2.03
CA PRO A 255 8.64 -11.83 2.26
C PRO A 255 7.60 -11.93 3.38
N ALA A 256 6.41 -12.42 3.09
CA ALA A 256 5.38 -12.67 4.09
C ALA A 256 5.36 -14.15 4.47
N ILE A 257 5.40 -14.45 5.76
CA ILE A 257 5.42 -15.80 6.33
C ILE A 257 4.03 -16.08 6.90
N GLY A 258 3.41 -17.17 6.46
CA GLY A 258 2.11 -17.59 6.97
C GLY A 258 2.17 -18.08 8.42
N LEU A 259 1.27 -17.57 9.24
CA LEU A 259 1.21 -17.86 10.68
C LEU A 259 0.11 -18.85 11.06
N THR A 260 -0.87 -19.05 10.19
CA THR A 260 -2.03 -19.91 10.44
C THR A 260 -2.13 -21.04 9.41
N HIS A 261 -2.96 -22.02 9.70
CA HIS A 261 -3.24 -23.11 8.74
C HIS A 261 -3.95 -22.60 7.47
N GLY A 262 -4.72 -21.52 7.55
CA GLY A 262 -5.36 -20.87 6.42
C GLY A 262 -4.40 -20.07 5.53
N SER A 263 -3.20 -19.73 6.04
CA SER A 263 -2.22 -18.96 5.28
C SER A 263 -1.46 -19.82 4.28
N ASN A 264 -1.00 -19.22 3.17
CA ASN A 264 0.08 -19.83 2.38
C ASN A 264 1.37 -19.89 3.20
N PRO A 265 2.28 -20.86 2.95
CA PRO A 265 3.54 -20.94 3.66
C PRO A 265 4.37 -19.66 3.57
N ALA A 266 4.44 -19.06 2.37
CA ALA A 266 5.07 -17.77 2.16
C ALA A 266 4.50 -17.07 0.93
N LEU A 267 4.52 -15.73 0.98
CA LEU A 267 4.30 -14.85 -0.17
C LEU A 267 5.55 -13.98 -0.35
N PHE A 268 5.95 -13.73 -1.59
CA PHE A 268 6.98 -12.75 -1.90
C PHE A 268 6.35 -11.62 -2.70
N ARG A 269 6.48 -10.40 -2.19
CA ARG A 269 5.93 -9.20 -2.83
C ARG A 269 7.05 -8.31 -3.31
N PHE A 270 6.92 -7.84 -4.54
CA PHE A 270 7.82 -6.88 -5.17
C PHE A 270 6.99 -5.76 -5.78
N SER A 271 7.44 -4.54 -5.59
CA SER A 271 6.88 -3.37 -6.23
C SER A 271 8.00 -2.45 -6.71
N THR A 272 7.74 -1.76 -7.80
CA THR A 272 8.55 -0.64 -8.26
C THR A 272 7.62 0.52 -8.48
N SER A 273 7.86 1.65 -7.84
CA SER A 273 7.09 2.85 -8.10
C SER A 273 7.88 3.87 -8.90
N TYR A 274 7.16 4.63 -9.72
CA TYR A 274 7.67 5.78 -10.45
C TYR A 274 6.74 6.97 -10.23
N GLU A 275 7.23 7.99 -9.55
CA GLU A 275 6.48 9.19 -9.23
C GLU A 275 6.71 10.30 -10.27
N VAL A 276 5.62 10.86 -10.76
CA VAL A 276 5.57 12.01 -11.66
C VAL A 276 5.12 13.24 -10.89
N HIS A 277 6.08 14.01 -10.38
CA HIS A 277 5.78 15.24 -9.64
C HIS A 277 5.09 16.28 -10.52
N ASN A 278 4.09 16.95 -9.98
CA ASN A 278 3.37 18.06 -10.60
C ASN A 278 2.83 17.75 -12.01
N LEU A 279 2.18 16.59 -12.19
CA LEU A 279 1.64 16.13 -13.47
C LEU A 279 0.80 17.21 -14.16
N ARG A 280 -0.07 17.92 -13.41
CA ARG A 280 -0.91 18.99 -13.95
C ARG A 280 -0.11 20.12 -14.63
N GLN A 281 1.00 20.52 -14.03
CA GLN A 281 1.88 21.55 -14.62
C GLN A 281 2.59 21.01 -15.85
N LYS A 282 3.10 19.77 -15.79
CA LYS A 282 3.76 19.12 -16.94
C LYS A 282 2.80 18.99 -18.13
N LEU A 283 1.55 18.58 -17.90
CA LEU A 283 0.54 18.50 -18.95
C LEU A 283 0.18 19.90 -19.51
N ALA A 284 0.05 20.92 -18.66
CA ALA A 284 -0.20 22.28 -19.11
C ALA A 284 0.95 22.81 -20.02
N HIS A 285 2.21 22.47 -19.72
CA HIS A 285 3.33 22.80 -20.60
C HIS A 285 3.36 22.02 -21.91
N LEU A 286 2.89 20.77 -21.91
CA LEU A 286 2.85 19.94 -23.13
C LEU A 286 1.70 20.35 -24.07
N PHE A 287 0.54 20.68 -23.52
CA PHE A 287 -0.66 20.98 -24.31
C PHE A 287 -0.98 22.49 -24.39
N GLY A 288 -0.44 23.30 -23.49
CA GLY A 288 -0.50 24.75 -23.54
C GLY A 288 0.59 25.26 -24.47
N GLY A 289 0.36 25.19 -25.77
CA GLY A 289 1.24 25.82 -26.74
C GLY A 289 1.42 27.31 -26.41
N LYS A 290 2.65 27.81 -26.60
CA LYS A 290 3.08 29.18 -26.42
C LYS A 290 1.95 30.20 -26.72
N GLN A 291 1.42 30.87 -25.67
CA GLN A 291 0.84 32.20 -25.83
C GLN A 291 1.96 33.24 -25.73
#